data_919f98c60a4b503727f2dfc6a7599df3
#
_entry.id   919f98c60a4b503727f2dfc6a7599df3
#
_cell.length_a   1.000
_cell.length_b   1.000
_cell.length_c   1.000
_cell.angle_alpha   90.00
_cell.angle_beta   90.00
_cell.angle_gamma   90.00
#
_symmetry.space_group_name_H-M   'P 1'
#
loop_
_entity.id
_entity.type
_entity.pdbx_description
1 polymer ?
#
loop_
_entity_poly.entity_id
_entity_poly.type
_entity_poly.pdbx_seq_one_letter_code
_entity_poly.pdbx_strand_id
1 'polypeptide(L)'
;PMDKLSGGQKKRVALAKVLVEPTEVLILDEPTNHLDNDMVVWLERYIKAFKGELLMVTHDRYFLDNVTNKIVEIDHADLYSYDSNYSGFLELKTEREQMERATEAKRQNTLRRELEWIRRGCQARSTKQQARIDRFEDMKEASRQARAKFDKSLMDMSSVSRRLGRKTIELNNITK
;
A
#
# COMPACT_ATOMS: atom_id res chain seq x y z
N PRO A 1 6.10 -36.87 16.58
CA PRO A 1 7.32 -36.06 16.48
C PRO A 1 7.13 -35.01 15.39
N MET A 2 7.40 -33.74 15.73
CA MET A 2 7.27 -32.59 14.82
C MET A 2 8.09 -32.73 13.53
N ASP A 3 9.15 -33.53 13.56
CA ASP A 3 10.09 -33.71 12.44
C ASP A 3 9.47 -34.46 11.24
N LYS A 4 8.37 -35.23 11.45
CA LYS A 4 7.68 -35.96 10.40
C LYS A 4 6.58 -35.15 9.70
N LEU A 5 6.31 -33.92 10.15
CA LEU A 5 5.26 -33.09 9.58
C LEU A 5 5.78 -32.31 8.37
N SER A 6 4.92 -32.17 7.34
CA SER A 6 5.18 -31.24 6.23
C SER A 6 5.22 -29.79 6.71
N GLY A 7 5.79 -28.87 5.90
CA GLY A 7 5.85 -27.44 6.24
C GLY A 7 4.47 -26.83 6.54
N GLY A 8 3.45 -27.18 5.73
CA GLY A 8 2.07 -26.74 5.96
C GLY A 8 1.44 -27.31 7.23
N GLN A 9 1.72 -28.58 7.54
CA GLN A 9 1.25 -29.19 8.80
C GLN A 9 1.90 -28.55 10.03
N LYS A 10 3.21 -28.23 9.97
CA LYS A 10 3.91 -27.50 11.05
C LYS A 10 3.28 -26.14 11.30
N LYS A 11 2.96 -25.37 10.23
CA LYS A 11 2.29 -24.08 10.35
C LYS A 11 0.90 -24.19 10.98
N ARG A 12 0.11 -25.19 10.58
CA ARG A 12 -1.23 -25.44 11.18
C ARG A 12 -1.14 -25.76 12.67
N VAL A 13 -0.18 -26.59 13.07
CA VAL A 13 0.05 -26.90 14.49
C VAL A 13 0.51 -25.67 15.27
N ALA A 14 1.39 -24.84 14.68
CA ALA A 14 1.83 -23.60 15.29
C ALA A 14 0.67 -22.61 15.47
N LEU A 15 -0.19 -22.44 14.45
CA LEU A 15 -1.39 -21.62 14.54
C LEU A 15 -2.33 -22.14 15.64
N ALA A 16 -2.63 -23.44 15.65
CA ALA A 16 -3.48 -24.04 16.67
C ALA A 16 -2.93 -23.80 18.10
N LYS A 17 -1.62 -23.90 18.29
CA LYS A 17 -0.97 -23.62 19.57
C LYS A 17 -1.23 -22.20 20.03
N VAL A 18 -1.01 -21.22 19.14
CA VAL A 18 -1.21 -19.78 19.47
C VAL A 18 -2.67 -19.49 19.80
N LEU A 19 -3.61 -20.09 19.07
CA LEU A 19 -5.05 -19.84 19.26
C LEU A 19 -5.63 -20.51 20.51
N VAL A 20 -4.98 -21.54 21.06
CA VAL A 20 -5.42 -22.20 22.32
C VAL A 20 -4.96 -21.44 23.55
N GLU A 21 -3.85 -20.71 23.45
CA GLU A 21 -3.33 -19.93 24.58
C GLU A 21 -4.19 -18.64 24.76
N PRO A 22 -4.70 -18.38 25.99
CA PRO A 22 -5.44 -17.16 26.28
C PRO A 22 -4.50 -15.95 26.17
N THR A 23 -4.77 -15.05 25.22
CA THR A 23 -3.98 -13.85 24.97
C THR A 23 -4.89 -12.62 24.87
N GLU A 24 -4.39 -11.47 25.29
CA GLU A 24 -5.09 -10.19 25.13
C GLU A 24 -4.84 -9.59 23.73
N VAL A 25 -3.68 -9.87 23.16
CA VAL A 25 -3.26 -9.41 21.83
C VAL A 25 -2.83 -10.59 20.98
N LEU A 26 -3.39 -10.71 19.80
CA LEU A 26 -3.09 -11.75 18.81
C LEU A 26 -2.42 -11.11 17.59
N ILE A 27 -1.20 -11.56 17.26
CA ILE A 27 -0.46 -11.11 16.08
C ILE A 27 -0.36 -12.27 15.10
N LEU A 28 -0.89 -12.09 13.88
CA LEU A 28 -0.91 -13.10 12.84
C LEU A 28 -0.26 -12.57 11.55
N ASP A 29 0.67 -13.34 11.02
CA ASP A 29 1.32 -13.07 9.73
C ASP A 29 0.94 -14.17 8.74
N GLU A 30 0.23 -13.75 7.67
CA GLU A 30 -0.30 -14.63 6.61
C GLU A 30 -0.98 -15.91 7.16
N PRO A 31 -1.99 -15.79 8.04
CA PRO A 31 -2.56 -16.93 8.73
C PRO A 31 -3.35 -17.87 7.81
N THR A 32 -3.87 -17.39 6.68
CA THR A 32 -4.64 -18.19 5.71
C THR A 32 -3.74 -19.04 4.82
N ASN A 33 -2.44 -18.77 4.77
CA ASN A 33 -1.51 -19.54 3.94
C ASN A 33 -1.44 -21.01 4.39
N HIS A 34 -1.64 -21.91 3.44
CA HIS A 34 -1.64 -23.37 3.62
C HIS A 34 -2.84 -23.92 4.42
N LEU A 35 -3.90 -23.14 4.60
CA LEU A 35 -5.18 -23.59 5.11
C LEU A 35 -6.09 -24.03 3.93
N ASP A 36 -6.93 -25.02 4.17
CA ASP A 36 -8.05 -25.32 3.30
C ASP A 36 -9.24 -24.40 3.61
N ASN A 37 -10.23 -24.38 2.73
CA ASN A 37 -11.38 -23.47 2.87
C ASN A 37 -12.14 -23.66 4.19
N ASP A 38 -12.27 -24.89 4.66
CA ASP A 38 -12.99 -25.19 5.91
C ASP A 38 -12.25 -24.60 7.12
N MET A 39 -10.92 -24.68 7.10
CA MET A 39 -10.08 -24.08 8.13
C MET A 39 -10.08 -22.55 8.08
N VAL A 40 -10.14 -21.93 6.88
CA VAL A 40 -10.26 -20.49 6.74
C VAL A 40 -11.58 -20.00 7.34
N VAL A 41 -12.70 -20.64 7.00
CA VAL A 41 -14.03 -20.33 7.57
C VAL A 41 -14.05 -20.51 9.10
N TRP A 42 -13.39 -21.56 9.61
CA TRP A 42 -13.25 -21.75 11.04
C TRP A 42 -12.44 -20.62 11.70
N LEU A 43 -11.32 -20.22 11.08
CA LEU A 43 -10.47 -19.15 11.59
C LEU A 43 -11.21 -17.80 11.59
N GLU A 44 -12.00 -17.50 10.54
CA GLU A 44 -12.86 -16.31 10.52
C GLU A 44 -13.81 -16.27 11.71
N ARG A 45 -14.48 -17.38 12.00
CA ARG A 45 -15.41 -17.48 13.14
C ARG A 45 -14.67 -17.30 14.45
N TYR A 46 -13.49 -17.89 14.58
CA TYR A 46 -12.66 -17.76 15.77
C TYR A 46 -12.28 -16.28 16.00
N ILE A 47 -11.76 -15.61 14.97
CA ILE A 47 -11.35 -14.21 15.06
C ILE A 47 -12.54 -13.29 15.39
N LYS A 48 -13.69 -13.49 14.78
CA LYS A 48 -14.92 -12.73 15.09
C LYS A 48 -15.40 -12.91 16.54
N ALA A 49 -15.13 -14.05 17.14
CA ALA A 49 -15.45 -14.34 18.54
C ALA A 49 -14.34 -13.89 19.51
N PHE A 50 -13.16 -13.59 19.02
CA PHE A 50 -12.03 -13.18 19.84
C PHE A 50 -12.29 -11.81 20.46
N LYS A 51 -12.08 -11.71 21.79
CA LYS A 51 -12.40 -10.49 22.56
C LYS A 51 -11.19 -9.56 22.77
N GLY A 52 -10.00 -10.02 22.39
CA GLY A 52 -8.78 -9.23 22.48
C GLY A 52 -8.53 -8.40 21.24
N GLU A 53 -7.36 -7.78 21.18
CA GLU A 53 -6.91 -7.01 20.03
C GLU A 53 -6.22 -7.91 19.02
N LEU A 54 -6.52 -7.71 17.72
CA LEU A 54 -5.91 -8.46 16.62
C LEU A 54 -5.08 -7.52 15.75
N LEU A 55 -3.80 -7.86 15.55
CA LEU A 55 -2.97 -7.30 14.51
C LEU A 55 -2.65 -8.38 13.47
N MET A 56 -3.01 -8.14 12.21
CA MET A 56 -2.86 -9.15 11.18
C MET A 56 -2.26 -8.55 9.91
N VAL A 57 -1.39 -9.32 9.27
CA VAL A 57 -0.89 -9.06 7.91
C VAL A 57 -1.32 -10.21 7.02
N THR A 58 -2.01 -9.92 5.91
CA THR A 58 -2.39 -10.93 4.91
C THR A 58 -2.68 -10.30 3.55
N HIS A 59 -2.53 -11.11 2.50
CA HIS A 59 -2.91 -10.78 1.13
C HIS A 59 -4.31 -11.29 0.75
N ASP A 60 -4.96 -12.03 1.63
CA ASP A 60 -6.31 -12.57 1.42
C ASP A 60 -7.38 -11.48 1.64
N ARG A 61 -7.84 -10.91 0.52
CA ARG A 61 -8.80 -9.80 0.50
C ARG A 61 -10.17 -10.20 1.04
N TYR A 62 -10.61 -11.42 0.77
CA TYR A 62 -11.90 -11.92 1.27
C TYR A 62 -11.87 -12.11 2.77
N PHE A 63 -10.76 -12.64 3.26
CA PHE A 63 -10.56 -12.80 4.69
C PHE A 63 -10.52 -11.44 5.41
N LEU A 64 -9.76 -10.47 4.87
CA LEU A 64 -9.72 -9.10 5.39
C LEU A 64 -11.12 -8.46 5.43
N ASP A 65 -11.89 -8.57 4.36
CA ASP A 65 -13.21 -7.96 4.26
C ASP A 65 -14.18 -8.50 5.32
N ASN A 66 -14.03 -9.79 5.67
CA ASN A 66 -14.88 -10.47 6.63
C ASN A 66 -14.51 -10.24 8.09
N VAL A 67 -13.21 -10.02 8.40
CA VAL A 67 -12.74 -10.04 9.80
C VAL A 67 -12.22 -8.71 10.30
N THR A 68 -11.92 -7.75 9.42
CA THR A 68 -11.34 -6.47 9.83
C THR A 68 -12.38 -5.39 9.98
N ASN A 69 -12.17 -4.53 10.98
CA ASN A 69 -12.92 -3.30 11.21
C ASN A 69 -12.02 -2.05 11.06
N LYS A 70 -10.71 -2.27 10.93
CA LYS A 70 -9.73 -1.23 10.76
C LYS A 70 -8.58 -1.73 9.91
N ILE A 71 -8.16 -0.92 8.93
CA ILE A 71 -7.01 -1.22 8.08
C ILE A 71 -5.97 -0.12 8.24
N VAL A 72 -4.72 -0.54 8.33
CA VAL A 72 -3.57 0.36 8.38
C VAL A 72 -2.72 0.11 7.14
N GLU A 73 -2.57 1.12 6.33
CA GLU A 73 -1.75 1.11 5.13
C GLU A 73 -0.42 1.82 5.42
N ILE A 74 0.68 1.19 5.02
CA ILE A 74 2.00 1.81 4.99
C ILE A 74 2.30 2.16 3.54
N ASP A 75 2.33 3.45 3.22
CA ASP A 75 2.56 3.94 1.88
C ASP A 75 3.58 5.10 1.90
N HIS A 76 4.68 4.97 1.14
CA HIS A 76 5.77 5.97 1.07
C HIS A 76 6.29 6.45 2.43
N ALA A 77 6.44 5.53 3.40
CA ALA A 77 6.84 5.78 4.78
C ALA A 77 5.84 6.62 5.62
N ASP A 78 4.67 6.90 5.08
CA ASP A 78 3.53 7.44 5.82
C ASP A 78 2.58 6.31 6.24
N LEU A 79 1.87 6.50 7.34
CA LEU A 79 0.92 5.56 7.92
C LEU A 79 -0.49 6.12 7.78
N TYR A 80 -1.35 5.40 7.07
CA TYR A 80 -2.76 5.77 6.88
C TYR A 80 -3.65 4.77 7.59
N SER A 81 -4.58 5.25 8.38
CA SER A 81 -5.53 4.42 9.13
C SER A 81 -6.94 4.64 8.60
N TYR A 82 -7.63 3.55 8.33
CA TYR A 82 -8.99 3.54 7.81
C TYR A 82 -9.86 2.70 8.72
N ASP A 83 -10.88 3.31 9.33
CA ASP A 83 -11.85 2.63 10.19
C ASP A 83 -12.92 1.98 9.30
N SER A 84 -12.54 0.90 8.62
CA SER A 84 -13.36 0.19 7.62
C SER A 84 -12.85 -1.22 7.39
N ASN A 85 -13.69 -2.07 6.76
CA ASN A 85 -13.29 -3.33 6.16
C ASN A 85 -12.51 -3.10 4.85
N TYR A 86 -12.12 -4.18 4.16
CA TYR A 86 -11.29 -4.08 2.96
C TYR A 86 -11.99 -3.33 1.80
N SER A 87 -13.27 -3.57 1.59
CA SER A 87 -14.06 -2.89 0.54
C SER A 87 -14.14 -1.39 0.78
N GLY A 88 -14.49 -0.96 1.98
CA GLY A 88 -14.52 0.47 2.33
C GLY A 88 -13.14 1.12 2.37
N PHE A 89 -12.09 0.38 2.72
CA PHE A 89 -10.71 0.85 2.60
C PHE A 89 -10.37 1.23 1.15
N LEU A 90 -10.76 0.42 0.16
CA LEU A 90 -10.49 0.71 -1.26
C LEU A 90 -11.17 2.01 -1.71
N GLU A 91 -12.39 2.26 -1.26
CA GLU A 91 -13.12 3.50 -1.56
C GLU A 91 -12.41 4.71 -0.94
N LEU A 92 -12.13 4.66 0.35
CA LEU A 92 -11.45 5.74 1.08
C LEU A 92 -10.04 6.02 0.55
N LYS A 93 -9.30 4.97 0.18
CA LYS A 93 -7.99 5.09 -0.47
C LYS A 93 -8.11 5.81 -1.81
N THR A 94 -9.09 5.44 -2.63
CA THR A 94 -9.33 6.07 -3.93
C THR A 94 -9.66 7.55 -3.78
N GLU A 95 -10.50 7.90 -2.80
CA GLU A 95 -10.83 9.29 -2.49
C GLU A 95 -9.60 10.09 -2.03
N ARG A 96 -8.79 9.53 -1.14
CA ARG A 96 -7.52 10.13 -0.69
C ARG A 96 -6.61 10.43 -1.87
N GLU A 97 -6.37 9.43 -2.72
CA GLU A 97 -5.50 9.60 -3.90
C GLU A 97 -6.03 10.65 -4.86
N GLN A 98 -7.34 10.73 -5.07
CA GLN A 98 -7.95 11.77 -5.91
C GLN A 98 -7.76 13.15 -5.31
N MET A 99 -7.95 13.32 -4.00
CA MET A 99 -7.71 14.60 -3.30
C MET A 99 -6.24 15.02 -3.38
N GLU A 100 -5.31 14.10 -3.20
CA GLU A 100 -3.88 14.35 -3.31
C GLU A 100 -3.50 14.81 -4.73
N ARG A 101 -4.00 14.12 -5.77
CA ARG A 101 -3.79 14.48 -7.18
C ARG A 101 -4.39 15.86 -7.50
N ALA A 102 -5.59 16.15 -7.02
CA ALA A 102 -6.23 17.45 -7.21
C ALA A 102 -5.46 18.58 -6.52
N THR A 103 -4.94 18.32 -5.33
CA THR A 103 -4.12 19.27 -4.56
C THR A 103 -2.80 19.55 -5.29
N GLU A 104 -2.14 18.52 -5.79
CA GLU A 104 -0.90 18.69 -6.57
C GLU A 104 -1.16 19.42 -7.89
N ALA A 105 -2.24 19.15 -8.59
CA ALA A 105 -2.63 19.87 -9.79
C ALA A 105 -2.84 21.37 -9.52
N LYS A 106 -3.51 21.72 -8.42
CA LYS A 106 -3.66 23.13 -7.98
C LYS A 106 -2.30 23.77 -7.69
N ARG A 107 -1.41 23.06 -6.98
CA ARG A 107 -0.06 23.52 -6.67
C ARG A 107 0.75 23.78 -7.95
N GLN A 108 0.70 22.87 -8.92
CA GLN A 108 1.37 23.02 -10.22
C GLN A 108 0.86 24.23 -11.00
N ASN A 109 -0.44 24.46 -11.01
CA ASN A 109 -1.02 25.63 -11.67
C ASN A 109 -0.58 26.95 -11.01
N THR A 110 -0.48 26.96 -9.68
CA THR A 110 0.03 28.12 -8.94
C THR A 110 1.50 28.35 -9.23
N LEU A 111 2.33 27.31 -9.19
CA LEU A 111 3.76 27.39 -9.54
C LEU A 111 3.97 27.93 -10.94
N ARG A 112 3.16 27.50 -11.92
CA ARG A 112 3.25 27.98 -13.30
C ARG A 112 2.98 29.48 -13.37
N ARG A 113 1.92 29.98 -12.71
CA ARG A 113 1.57 31.40 -12.67
C ARG A 113 2.66 32.24 -11.98
N GLU A 114 3.21 31.76 -10.87
CA GLU A 114 4.28 32.45 -10.15
C GLU A 114 5.57 32.47 -10.97
N LEU A 115 5.89 31.39 -11.67
CA LEU A 115 7.05 31.33 -12.57
C LEU A 115 6.92 32.32 -13.73
N GLU A 116 5.74 32.42 -14.34
CA GLU A 116 5.47 33.40 -15.39
C GLU A 116 5.62 34.84 -14.87
N TRP A 117 5.15 35.10 -13.65
CA TRP A 117 5.30 36.40 -13.02
C TRP A 117 6.77 36.76 -12.77
N ILE A 118 7.58 35.82 -12.27
CA ILE A 118 9.02 35.99 -12.06
C ILE A 118 9.73 36.26 -13.40
N ARG A 119 9.39 35.50 -14.46
CA ARG A 119 10.00 35.67 -15.81
C ARG A 119 9.70 37.01 -16.48
N ARG A 120 8.60 37.68 -16.13
CA ARG A 120 8.26 39.00 -16.63
C ARG A 120 9.13 40.12 -16.06
N GLY A 121 10.19 39.82 -15.35
CA GLY A 121 11.19 40.78 -14.90
C GLY A 121 10.80 41.59 -13.66
N CYS A 122 10.10 40.96 -12.71
CA CYS A 122 9.83 41.56 -11.43
C CYS A 122 11.15 41.83 -10.69
N GLN A 123 11.60 43.08 -10.71
CA GLN A 123 12.76 43.48 -9.93
C GLN A 123 12.40 43.40 -8.45
N ALA A 124 13.13 42.56 -7.70
CA ALA A 124 12.95 42.38 -6.26
C ALA A 124 13.38 43.62 -5.45
N ARG A 125 12.72 44.76 -5.68
CA ARG A 125 13.02 46.03 -4.99
C ARG A 125 12.21 46.25 -3.72
N SER A 126 11.25 45.43 -3.40
CA SER A 126 10.45 45.55 -2.19
C SER A 126 10.42 44.28 -1.38
N THR A 127 10.36 44.39 -0.05
CA THR A 127 10.23 43.26 0.90
C THR A 127 9.05 42.37 0.57
N LYS A 128 7.98 42.90 0.00
CA LYS A 128 6.78 42.16 -0.40
C LYS A 128 7.01 41.29 -1.61
N GLN A 129 7.90 41.67 -2.53
CA GLN A 129 8.29 40.86 -3.68
C GLN A 129 9.25 39.76 -3.28
N GLN A 130 10.18 40.03 -2.37
CA GLN A 130 11.08 39.01 -1.83
C GLN A 130 10.28 37.87 -1.14
N ALA A 131 9.36 38.24 -0.25
CA ALA A 131 8.49 37.24 0.42
C ALA A 131 7.63 36.39 -0.55
N ARG A 132 7.35 36.89 -1.75
CA ARG A 132 6.65 36.14 -2.80
C ARG A 132 7.57 35.15 -3.51
N ILE A 133 8.83 35.53 -3.74
CA ILE A 133 9.85 34.65 -4.30
C ILE A 133 10.15 33.55 -3.32
N ASP A 134 10.32 33.84 -2.04
CA ASP A 134 10.58 32.83 -1.00
C ASP A 134 9.45 31.80 -0.93
N ARG A 135 8.17 32.24 -0.96
CA ARG A 135 7.01 31.33 -1.04
C ARG A 135 6.99 30.47 -2.30
N PHE A 136 7.46 31.01 -3.43
CA PHE A 136 7.57 30.22 -4.66
C PHE A 136 8.62 29.11 -4.51
N GLU A 137 9.76 29.40 -3.90
CA GLU A 137 10.82 28.42 -3.66
C GLU A 137 10.35 27.31 -2.71
N ASP A 138 9.69 27.67 -1.61
CA ASP A 138 9.08 26.73 -0.68
C ASP A 138 8.05 25.81 -1.36
N MET A 139 7.20 26.40 -2.19
CA MET A 139 6.16 25.67 -2.93
C MET A 139 6.78 24.73 -3.98
N LYS A 140 7.85 25.16 -4.64
CA LYS A 140 8.60 24.37 -5.62
C LYS A 140 9.26 23.16 -4.95
N GLU A 141 9.88 23.36 -3.78
CA GLU A 141 10.50 22.28 -3.03
C GLU A 141 9.45 21.26 -2.53
N ALA A 142 8.33 21.74 -1.98
CA ALA A 142 7.21 20.88 -1.57
C ALA A 142 6.64 20.07 -2.75
N SER A 143 6.55 20.65 -3.95
CA SER A 143 6.11 19.96 -5.16
C SER A 143 7.15 18.92 -5.62
N ARG A 144 8.44 19.21 -5.49
CA ARG A 144 9.52 18.26 -5.79
C ARG A 144 9.47 17.04 -4.88
N GLN A 145 9.26 17.25 -3.57
CA GLN A 145 9.13 16.17 -2.59
C GLN A 145 7.90 15.32 -2.84
N ALA A 146 6.75 15.94 -3.15
CA ALA A 146 5.54 15.21 -3.52
C ALA A 146 5.74 14.34 -4.76
N ARG A 147 6.36 14.87 -5.82
CA ARG A 147 6.67 14.08 -7.03
C ARG A 147 7.61 12.93 -6.75
N ALA A 148 8.65 13.12 -5.94
CA ALA A 148 9.59 12.06 -5.60
C ALA A 148 8.90 10.89 -4.88
N LYS A 149 7.82 11.13 -4.14
CA LYS A 149 6.97 10.08 -3.56
C LYS A 149 6.26 9.28 -4.66
N PHE A 150 5.67 9.94 -5.66
CA PHE A 150 4.97 9.26 -6.78
C PHE A 150 5.93 8.54 -7.74
N ASP A 151 7.06 9.13 -8.07
CA ASP A 151 8.02 8.54 -9.01
C ASP A 151 8.66 7.25 -8.49
N LYS A 152 8.90 7.13 -7.19
CA LYS A 152 9.38 5.89 -6.57
C LYS A 152 8.41 4.72 -6.76
N SER A 153 7.11 4.96 -6.78
CA SER A 153 6.11 3.90 -7.00
C SER A 153 6.10 3.38 -8.44
N LEU A 154 6.55 4.19 -9.41
CA LEU A 154 6.65 3.81 -10.81
C LEU A 154 7.96 3.08 -11.15
N MET A 155 9.01 3.27 -10.35
CA MET A 155 10.32 2.65 -10.59
C MET A 155 10.37 1.15 -10.28
N ASP A 156 9.49 0.63 -9.42
CA ASP A 156 9.43 -0.80 -9.12
C ASP A 156 8.79 -1.65 -10.23
N MET A 157 8.21 -1.03 -11.26
CA MET A 157 7.64 -1.71 -12.41
C MET A 157 8.54 -1.72 -13.66
N SER A 158 9.78 -1.27 -13.58
CA SER A 158 10.72 -1.47 -14.66
C SER A 158 11.17 -2.94 -14.70
N SER A 159 10.36 -3.78 -15.33
CA SER A 159 10.84 -5.09 -15.77
C SER A 159 12.08 -4.85 -16.61
N VAL A 160 13.19 -5.42 -16.19
CA VAL A 160 14.38 -5.52 -17.01
C VAL A 160 13.96 -6.30 -18.25
N SER A 161 13.60 -5.61 -19.31
CA SER A 161 13.33 -6.22 -20.61
C SER A 161 14.66 -6.75 -21.15
N ARG A 162 15.03 -7.96 -20.72
CA ARG A 162 16.02 -8.73 -21.45
C ARG A 162 15.39 -9.04 -22.81
N ARG A 163 16.03 -8.60 -23.87
CA ARG A 163 15.70 -9.03 -25.24
C ARG A 163 15.63 -10.56 -25.22
N LEU A 164 14.42 -11.10 -25.24
CA LEU A 164 14.20 -12.49 -25.56
C LEU A 164 14.78 -12.73 -26.96
N GLY A 165 15.59 -13.77 -27.11
CA GLY A 165 16.25 -14.10 -28.37
C GLY A 165 15.23 -14.26 -29.50
N ARG A 166 15.72 -14.37 -30.73
CA ARG A 166 14.94 -14.41 -31.97
C ARG A 166 13.86 -15.49 -32.04
N LYS A 167 13.90 -16.51 -31.13
CA LYS A 167 12.90 -17.57 -30.95
C LYS A 167 12.57 -17.68 -29.45
N THR A 168 11.31 -17.42 -29.10
CA THR A 168 10.84 -17.45 -27.72
C THR A 168 10.13 -18.74 -27.35
N ILE A 169 9.46 -19.36 -28.30
CA ILE A 169 8.73 -20.64 -28.14
C ILE A 169 8.80 -21.38 -29.47
N GLU A 170 9.33 -22.61 -29.48
CA GLU A 170 9.22 -23.56 -30.60
C GLU A 170 8.29 -24.70 -30.18
N LEU A 171 7.19 -24.84 -30.89
CA LEU A 171 6.26 -25.94 -30.72
C LEU A 171 6.45 -26.94 -31.87
N ASN A 172 7.05 -28.10 -31.59
CA ASN A 172 7.25 -29.17 -32.55
C ASN A 172 6.32 -30.33 -32.26
N ASN A 173 5.58 -30.77 -33.29
CA ASN A 173 4.71 -31.97 -33.27
C ASN A 173 3.72 -32.08 -32.09
N ILE A 174 2.80 -31.13 -31.98
CA ILE A 174 1.69 -31.23 -31.05
C ILE A 174 0.56 -31.97 -31.73
N THR A 175 0.29 -33.20 -31.26
CA THR A 175 -0.93 -33.96 -31.56
C THR A 175 -1.85 -33.90 -30.36
N LYS A 176 -3.15 -33.66 -30.63
CA LYS A 176 -4.22 -33.65 -29.62
C LYS A 176 -4.76 -35.07 -29.48
#